data_a09797e401df59ce7c5f05b76efee754
#
_entry.id   a09797e401df59ce7c5f05b76efee754
#
_cell.length_a   1.000
_cell.length_b   1.000
_cell.length_c   1.000
_cell.angle_alpha   90.00
_cell.angle_beta   90.00
_cell.angle_gamma   90.00
#
_symmetry.space_group_name_H-M   'P 1'
#
loop_
_entity.id
_entity.type
_entity.pdbx_description
1 polymer ?
#
loop_
_entity_poly.entity_id
_entity_poly.type
_entity_poly.pdbx_seq_one_letter_code
_entity_poly.pdbx_strand_id
1 'polypeptide(L)'
;MAKPKLTKLELQIMEALWTRGNASIREIQETFPEKDRPAYTTIQTTVYRLERKKAVKRVKKVGNAYIFEPQITRSTAQRRLIDDLLSFFGGRTQPVVAHLIEAGKLTLDDVHEAERTLRKLARSREKDKS
;
A
#
# COMPACT_ATOMS: atom_id res chain seq x y z
N MET A 1 -14.63 10.81 6.50
CA MET A 1 -14.83 9.38 6.29
C MET A 1 -13.53 8.62 6.40
N ALA A 2 -13.57 7.54 7.15
CA ALA A 2 -12.40 6.68 7.25
C ALA A 2 -12.11 6.07 5.88
N LYS A 3 -10.88 6.15 5.44
CA LYS A 3 -10.46 5.53 4.21
C LYS A 3 -10.40 4.02 4.41
N PRO A 4 -10.78 3.21 3.41
CA PRO A 4 -10.88 1.77 3.60
C PRO A 4 -9.55 1.11 3.91
N LYS A 5 -9.59 0.19 4.88
CA LYS A 5 -8.45 -0.68 5.17
C LYS A 5 -8.33 -1.73 4.08
N LEU A 6 -7.12 -2.07 3.73
CA LEU A 6 -6.86 -3.12 2.74
C LEU A 6 -6.39 -4.39 3.44
N THR A 7 -6.97 -5.52 3.06
CA THR A 7 -6.50 -6.83 3.51
C THR A 7 -5.19 -7.17 2.79
N LYS A 8 -4.53 -8.24 3.24
CA LYS A 8 -3.30 -8.70 2.61
C LYS A 8 -3.50 -9.01 1.12
N LEU A 9 -4.55 -9.74 0.79
CA LEU A 9 -4.83 -10.09 -0.62
C LEU A 9 -5.17 -8.84 -1.43
N GLU A 10 -5.97 -7.95 -0.87
CA GLU A 10 -6.28 -6.68 -1.53
C GLU A 10 -5.03 -5.88 -1.84
N LEU A 11 -4.09 -5.82 -0.88
CA LEU A 11 -2.83 -5.11 -1.08
C LEU A 11 -1.97 -5.75 -2.17
N GLN A 12 -1.94 -7.10 -2.23
CA GLN A 12 -1.22 -7.82 -3.28
C GLN A 12 -1.80 -7.52 -4.65
N ILE A 13 -3.12 -7.45 -4.77
CA ILE A 13 -3.81 -7.08 -6.00
C ILE A 13 -3.50 -5.64 -6.39
N MET A 14 -3.55 -4.72 -5.42
CA MET A 14 -3.21 -3.33 -5.66
C MET A 14 -1.76 -3.20 -6.14
N GLU A 15 -0.84 -3.98 -5.56
CA GLU A 15 0.57 -3.97 -5.98
C GLU A 15 0.73 -4.36 -7.44
N ALA A 16 -0.03 -5.36 -7.89
CA ALA A 16 -0.04 -5.76 -9.30
C ALA A 16 -0.52 -4.61 -10.20
N LEU A 17 -1.57 -3.91 -9.77
CA LEU A 17 -2.14 -2.79 -10.53
C LEU A 17 -1.19 -1.58 -10.55
N TRP A 18 -0.55 -1.27 -9.44
CA TRP A 18 0.42 -0.16 -9.41
C TRP A 18 1.62 -0.44 -10.32
N THR A 19 2.05 -1.69 -10.37
CA THR A 19 3.19 -2.08 -11.20
C THR A 19 2.84 -2.06 -12.69
N ARG A 20 1.65 -2.54 -13.05
CA ARG A 20 1.21 -2.63 -14.44
C ARG A 20 0.51 -1.38 -14.96
N GLY A 21 -0.05 -0.57 -14.06
CA GLY A 21 -0.88 0.58 -14.42
C GLY A 21 -2.35 0.24 -14.59
N ASN A 22 -2.67 -0.86 -15.26
CA ASN A 22 -4.02 -1.40 -15.37
C ASN A 22 -3.93 -2.90 -15.68
N ALA A 23 -5.02 -3.63 -15.44
CA ALA A 23 -5.05 -5.05 -15.72
C ALA A 23 -6.48 -5.61 -15.65
N SER A 24 -6.69 -6.72 -16.37
CA SER A 24 -7.89 -7.54 -16.21
C SER A 24 -7.71 -8.45 -14.99
N ILE A 25 -8.81 -9.08 -14.57
CA ILE A 25 -8.77 -10.02 -13.44
C ILE A 25 -7.80 -11.18 -13.73
N ARG A 26 -7.82 -11.70 -14.93
CA ARG A 26 -6.90 -12.78 -15.34
C ARG A 26 -5.44 -12.33 -15.26
N GLU A 27 -5.16 -11.14 -15.76
CA GLU A 27 -3.80 -10.60 -15.70
C GLU A 27 -3.32 -10.40 -14.26
N ILE A 28 -4.22 -9.96 -13.38
CA ILE A 28 -3.90 -9.85 -11.96
C ILE A 28 -3.60 -11.23 -11.39
N GLN A 29 -4.45 -12.22 -11.67
CA GLN A 29 -4.26 -13.58 -11.21
C GLN A 29 -2.89 -14.12 -11.65
N GLU A 30 -2.51 -13.86 -12.89
CA GLU A 30 -1.26 -14.35 -13.45
C GLU A 30 -0.01 -13.72 -12.82
N THR A 31 -0.14 -12.63 -12.09
CA THR A 31 0.99 -12.04 -11.36
C THR A 31 1.36 -12.83 -10.12
N PHE A 32 0.46 -13.69 -9.62
CA PHE A 32 0.73 -14.52 -8.46
C PHE A 32 1.51 -15.76 -8.89
N PRO A 33 2.49 -16.21 -8.08
CA PRO A 33 3.21 -17.44 -8.37
C PRO A 33 2.24 -18.62 -8.50
N GLU A 34 2.47 -19.52 -9.45
CA GLU A 34 1.58 -20.67 -9.67
C GLU A 34 1.31 -21.45 -8.39
N LYS A 35 2.31 -21.58 -7.53
CA LYS A 35 2.26 -22.36 -6.30
C LYS A 35 1.25 -21.82 -5.29
N ASP A 36 1.10 -20.48 -5.25
CA ASP A 36 0.23 -19.81 -4.27
C ASP A 36 -0.84 -18.97 -4.96
N ARG A 37 -1.16 -19.29 -6.20
CA ARG A 37 -2.10 -18.51 -7.00
C ARG A 37 -3.53 -18.70 -6.53
N PRO A 38 -4.22 -17.63 -6.11
CA PRO A 38 -5.63 -17.73 -5.78
C PRO A 38 -6.47 -18.09 -6.99
N ALA A 39 -7.64 -18.68 -6.76
CA ALA A 39 -8.59 -18.98 -7.83
C ALA A 39 -9.07 -17.70 -8.49
N TYR A 40 -9.45 -17.81 -9.75
CA TYR A 40 -9.99 -16.69 -10.52
C TYR A 40 -11.14 -15.98 -9.79
N THR A 41 -12.10 -16.78 -9.26
CA THR A 41 -13.25 -16.24 -8.54
C THR A 41 -12.85 -15.50 -7.27
N THR A 42 -11.80 -15.93 -6.60
CA THR A 42 -11.28 -15.26 -5.41
C THR A 42 -10.73 -13.88 -5.77
N ILE A 43 -9.95 -13.80 -6.85
CA ILE A 43 -9.41 -12.53 -7.35
C ILE A 43 -10.59 -11.62 -7.79
N GLN A 44 -11.54 -12.17 -8.53
CA GLN A 44 -12.70 -11.42 -9.00
C GLN A 44 -13.49 -10.79 -7.85
N THR A 45 -13.82 -11.59 -6.84
CA THR A 45 -14.56 -11.12 -5.66
C THR A 45 -13.78 -10.01 -4.94
N THR A 46 -12.47 -10.18 -4.83
CA THR A 46 -11.62 -9.22 -4.15
C THR A 46 -11.52 -7.91 -4.93
N VAL A 47 -11.38 -7.99 -6.27
CA VAL A 47 -11.36 -6.80 -7.13
C VAL A 47 -12.68 -6.04 -7.06
N TYR A 48 -13.80 -6.76 -7.06
CA TYR A 48 -15.12 -6.12 -6.93
C TYR A 48 -15.28 -5.45 -5.57
N ARG A 49 -14.68 -6.02 -4.52
CA ARG A 49 -14.65 -5.39 -3.20
C ARG A 49 -13.81 -4.11 -3.20
N LEU A 50 -12.67 -4.14 -3.87
CA LEU A 50 -11.81 -2.96 -4.04
C LEU A 50 -12.54 -1.87 -4.84
N GLU A 51 -13.32 -2.26 -5.83
CA GLU A 51 -14.14 -1.31 -6.61
C GLU A 51 -15.16 -0.64 -5.71
N ARG A 52 -15.83 -1.39 -4.84
CA ARG A 52 -16.79 -0.83 -3.88
C ARG A 52 -16.12 0.09 -2.87
N LYS A 53 -14.88 -0.22 -2.49
CA LYS A 53 -14.08 0.64 -1.59
C LYS A 53 -13.52 1.86 -2.31
N LYS A 54 -13.72 1.96 -3.63
CA LYS A 54 -13.20 3.04 -4.47
C LYS A 54 -11.68 3.05 -4.54
N ALA A 55 -11.06 1.89 -4.35
CA ALA A 55 -9.61 1.72 -4.48
C ALA A 55 -9.21 1.44 -5.93
N VAL A 56 -10.13 0.87 -6.72
CA VAL A 56 -9.95 0.63 -8.15
C VAL A 56 -11.21 1.06 -8.90
N LYS A 57 -11.08 1.27 -10.21
CA LYS A 57 -12.21 1.54 -11.10
C LYS A 57 -12.05 0.78 -12.40
N ARG A 58 -13.16 0.48 -13.04
CA ARG A 58 -13.19 -0.06 -14.40
C ARG A 58 -12.97 1.08 -15.37
N VAL A 59 -12.07 0.92 -16.31
CA VAL A 59 -11.76 1.99 -17.26
C VAL A 59 -12.16 1.65 -18.68
N LYS A 60 -12.20 0.37 -19.03
CA LYS A 60 -12.60 -0.07 -20.36
C LYS A 60 -12.87 -1.56 -20.35
N LYS A 61 -13.42 -2.06 -21.45
CA LYS A 61 -13.65 -3.48 -21.70
C LYS A 61 -12.89 -3.88 -22.95
N VAL A 62 -12.12 -4.93 -22.84
CA VAL A 62 -11.38 -5.52 -23.98
C VAL A 62 -11.91 -6.92 -24.17
N GLY A 63 -12.63 -7.15 -25.27
CA GLY A 63 -13.37 -8.41 -25.46
C GLY A 63 -14.42 -8.56 -24.38
N ASN A 64 -14.37 -9.64 -23.61
CA ASN A 64 -15.27 -9.89 -22.48
C ASN A 64 -14.66 -9.53 -21.14
N ALA A 65 -13.46 -8.96 -21.13
CA ALA A 65 -12.73 -8.66 -19.91
C ALA A 65 -12.76 -7.17 -19.59
N TYR A 66 -13.15 -6.83 -18.37
CA TYR A 66 -13.02 -5.47 -17.87
C TYR A 66 -11.56 -5.21 -17.44
N ILE A 67 -11.10 -4.00 -17.69
CA ILE A 67 -9.77 -3.55 -17.29
C ILE A 67 -9.94 -2.60 -16.11
N PHE A 68 -9.17 -2.85 -15.06
CA PHE A 68 -9.21 -2.08 -13.83
C PHE A 68 -7.93 -1.27 -13.67
N GLU A 69 -8.03 -0.11 -13.05
CA GLU A 69 -6.86 0.68 -12.69
C GLU A 69 -6.98 1.16 -11.24
N PRO A 70 -5.85 1.42 -10.57
CA PRO A 70 -5.91 1.91 -9.19
C PRO A 70 -6.41 3.34 -9.13
N GLN A 71 -7.23 3.64 -8.11
CA GLN A 71 -7.71 4.99 -7.81
C GLN A 71 -6.98 5.61 -6.62
N ILE A 72 -6.23 4.80 -5.87
CA ILE A 72 -5.39 5.29 -4.78
C ILE A 72 -3.93 5.02 -5.13
N THR A 73 -3.03 5.90 -4.71
CA THR A 73 -1.61 5.71 -4.98
C THR A 73 -1.00 4.71 -4.01
N ARG A 74 0.10 4.10 -4.43
CA ARG A 74 0.88 3.21 -3.56
C ARG A 74 1.29 3.94 -2.28
N SER A 75 1.77 5.17 -2.41
CA SER A 75 2.19 5.99 -1.27
C SER A 75 1.05 6.20 -0.26
N THR A 76 -0.14 6.54 -0.74
CA THR A 76 -1.31 6.73 0.12
C THR A 76 -1.67 5.45 0.87
N ALA A 77 -1.69 4.31 0.16
CA ALA A 77 -2.01 3.02 0.78
C ALA A 77 -0.96 2.62 1.82
N GLN A 78 0.32 2.81 1.50
CA GLN A 78 1.41 2.49 2.41
C GLN A 78 1.37 3.33 3.68
N ARG A 79 1.11 4.63 3.55
CA ARG A 79 1.00 5.54 4.70
C ARG A 79 -0.12 5.13 5.64
N ARG A 80 -1.24 4.72 5.09
CA ARG A 80 -2.36 4.24 5.89
C ARG A 80 -2.04 2.98 6.64
N LEU A 81 -1.35 2.06 5.97
CA LEU A 81 -0.94 0.81 6.59
C LEU A 81 -0.01 1.10 7.78
N ILE A 82 0.89 2.06 7.62
CA ILE A 82 1.78 2.48 8.70
C ILE A 82 0.98 3.11 9.85
N ASP A 83 0.02 3.97 9.53
CA ASP A 83 -0.83 4.59 10.56
C ASP A 83 -1.64 3.55 11.33
N ASP A 84 -2.19 2.57 10.63
CA ASP A 84 -2.93 1.47 11.25
C ASP A 84 -2.01 0.65 12.17
N LEU A 85 -0.81 0.36 11.70
CA LEU A 85 0.18 -0.38 12.49
C LEU A 85 0.51 0.37 13.78
N LEU A 86 0.77 1.66 13.68
CA LEU A 86 1.10 2.48 14.85
C LEU A 86 -0.04 2.55 15.85
N SER A 87 -1.29 2.47 15.38
CA SER A 87 -2.44 2.47 16.28
C SER A 87 -2.46 1.26 17.21
N PHE A 88 -1.92 0.10 16.77
CA PHE A 88 -1.76 -1.08 17.63
C PHE A 88 -0.79 -0.84 18.77
N PHE A 89 0.10 0.12 18.62
CA PHE A 89 1.10 0.45 19.64
C PHE A 89 0.75 1.75 20.38
N GLY A 90 -0.53 2.17 20.31
CA GLY A 90 -0.99 3.38 20.97
C GLY A 90 -0.30 4.64 20.47
N GLY A 91 0.16 4.63 19.21
CA GLY A 91 0.90 5.74 18.62
C GLY A 91 2.38 5.79 19.00
N ARG A 92 2.85 4.79 19.76
CA ARG A 92 4.25 4.73 20.19
C ARG A 92 5.13 4.13 19.11
N THR A 93 6.19 4.84 18.76
CA THR A 93 7.12 4.41 17.72
C THR A 93 8.26 3.53 18.24
N GLN A 94 8.60 3.64 19.52
CA GLN A 94 9.76 2.95 20.12
C GLN A 94 9.74 1.43 19.92
N PRO A 95 8.63 0.73 20.18
CA PRO A 95 8.61 -0.73 19.96
C PRO A 95 8.85 -1.12 18.50
N VAL A 96 8.35 -0.32 17.55
CA VAL A 96 8.55 -0.58 16.12
C VAL A 96 10.01 -0.37 15.74
N VAL A 97 10.60 0.74 16.18
CA VAL A 97 12.01 1.06 15.92
C VAL A 97 12.92 0.00 16.52
N ALA A 98 12.68 -0.39 17.77
CA ALA A 98 13.48 -1.41 18.45
C ALA A 98 13.45 -2.74 17.70
N HIS A 99 12.27 -3.17 17.25
CA HIS A 99 12.15 -4.40 16.48
C HIS A 99 12.90 -4.33 15.15
N LEU A 100 12.80 -3.21 14.44
CA LEU A 100 13.48 -3.03 13.16
C LEU A 100 14.99 -3.08 13.32
N ILE A 101 15.51 -2.52 14.40
CA ILE A 101 16.94 -2.56 14.72
C ILE A 101 17.38 -4.00 15.01
N GLU A 102 16.65 -4.69 15.89
CA GLU A 102 16.97 -6.07 16.29
C GLU A 102 16.91 -7.03 15.11
N ALA A 103 15.98 -6.79 14.18
CA ALA A 103 15.80 -7.61 12.98
C ALA A 103 16.79 -7.26 11.86
N GLY A 104 17.67 -6.28 12.07
CA GLY A 104 18.64 -5.85 11.06
C GLY A 104 18.00 -5.09 9.90
N LYS A 105 16.79 -4.59 10.08
CA LYS A 105 16.07 -3.86 9.03
C LYS A 105 16.34 -2.36 9.06
N LEU A 106 16.80 -1.84 10.19
CA LEU A 106 17.14 -0.43 10.36
C LEU A 106 18.63 -0.34 10.67
N THR A 107 19.37 0.33 9.80
CA THR A 107 20.82 0.49 9.91
C THR A 107 21.18 1.87 10.42
N LEU A 108 22.45 2.06 10.79
CA LEU A 108 22.94 3.37 11.19
C LEU A 108 22.81 4.39 10.06
N ASP A 109 23.03 3.98 8.81
CA ASP A 109 22.82 4.83 7.64
C ASP A 109 21.37 5.28 7.53
N ASP A 110 20.42 4.38 7.76
CA ASP A 110 19.00 4.70 7.77
C ASP A 110 18.66 5.75 8.82
N VAL A 111 19.27 5.61 10.02
CA VAL A 111 19.06 6.55 11.12
C VAL A 111 19.64 7.92 10.77
N HIS A 112 20.82 7.97 10.17
CA HIS A 112 21.42 9.23 9.72
C HIS A 112 20.56 9.94 8.68
N GLU A 113 19.99 9.18 7.74
CA GLU A 113 19.10 9.74 6.74
C GLU A 113 17.79 10.24 7.38
N ALA A 114 17.24 9.49 8.32
CA ALA A 114 16.06 9.89 9.07
C ALA A 114 16.30 11.18 9.85
N GLU A 115 17.48 11.32 10.44
CA GLU A 115 17.88 12.54 11.15
C GLU A 115 17.89 13.75 10.20
N ARG A 116 18.46 13.58 9.01
CA ARG A 116 18.46 14.66 7.99
C ARG A 116 17.04 15.07 7.62
N THR A 117 16.16 14.09 7.44
CA THR A 117 14.76 14.33 7.10
C THR A 117 14.05 15.11 8.22
N LEU A 118 14.28 14.72 9.47
CA LEU A 118 13.70 15.40 10.63
C LEU A 118 14.18 16.84 10.74
N ARG A 119 15.47 17.09 10.50
CA ARG A 119 16.02 18.44 10.54
C ARG A 119 15.45 19.31 9.43
N LYS A 120 15.30 18.75 8.23
CA LYS A 120 14.70 19.45 7.10
C LYS A 120 13.25 19.83 7.38
N LEU A 121 12.49 18.91 7.96
CA LEU A 121 11.09 19.14 8.31
C LEU A 121 10.96 20.22 9.39
N ALA A 122 11.83 20.21 10.40
CA ALA A 122 11.85 21.21 11.46
C ALA A 122 12.11 22.60 10.88
N ARG A 123 13.06 22.72 9.96
CA ARG A 123 13.35 24.01 9.29
C ARG A 123 12.18 24.50 8.45
N SER A 124 11.51 23.59 7.75
CA SER A 124 10.32 23.94 6.96
C SER A 124 9.20 24.50 7.84
N ARG A 125 8.98 23.86 9.01
CA ARG A 125 7.96 24.32 9.95
C ARG A 125 8.29 25.66 10.57
N GLU A 126 9.54 25.98 10.81
CA GLU A 126 9.97 27.29 11.29
C GLU A 126 9.69 28.37 10.26
N LYS A 127 9.93 28.10 8.98
CA LYS A 127 9.63 29.04 7.89
C LYS A 127 8.14 29.35 7.79
N ASP A 128 7.31 28.34 8.03
CA ASP A 128 5.85 28.50 7.95
C ASP A 128 5.29 29.34 9.13
N LYS A 129 6.06 29.48 10.21
CA LYS A 129 5.66 30.25 11.39
C LYS A 129 6.08 31.72 11.35
N SER A 130 6.95 32.10 10.42
CA SER A 130 7.46 33.47 10.33
C SER A 130 6.68 34.33 9.33
#